data_30d3bc6853e5b90628a9d5f353be97f5
#
_entry.id   30d3bc6853e5b90628a9d5f353be97f5
#
_cell.length_a   1.000
_cell.length_b   1.000
_cell.length_c   1.000
_cell.angle_alpha   90.00
_cell.angle_beta   90.00
_cell.angle_gamma   90.00
#
_symmetry.space_group_name_H-M   'P 1'
#
loop_
_entity.id
_entity.type
_entity.pdbx_description
1 polymer ?
#
loop_
_entity_poly.entity_id
_entity_poly.type
_entity_poly.pdbx_seq_one_letter_code
_entity_poly.pdbx_strand_id
1 'polypeptide(L)'
;MAEDLEIRDSGKIAAAFASASMPLAEPRTAQDFETAAQAVWDSLPEQFRNALGNVMVQVVDFADAETLDALRIYNPYNLLGLYHGAGLPFKSVWDPARLPDRIFLYRIPILSYADLNGERTDRVIRHVLIHEIGHHFGFSDADMELIEASA
;
A
#
# COMPACT_ATOMS: atom_id res chain seq x y z
N MET A 1 -14.27 -7.06 -3.18
CA MET A 1 -14.14 -6.27 -1.94
C MET A 1 -12.94 -5.36 -2.05
N ALA A 2 -13.01 -4.17 -1.55
CA ALA A 2 -11.94 -3.18 -1.61
C ALA A 2 -11.62 -2.65 -0.22
N GLU A 3 -10.34 -2.52 0.05
CA GLU A 3 -9.81 -1.87 1.25
C GLU A 3 -9.03 -0.64 0.84
N ASP A 4 -9.12 0.41 1.62
CA ASP A 4 -8.53 1.69 1.27
C ASP A 4 -7.69 2.28 2.40
N LEU A 5 -6.77 3.17 2.03
CA LEU A 5 -6.03 4.00 2.97
C LEU A 5 -6.29 5.46 2.64
N GLU A 6 -7.04 6.13 3.49
CA GLU A 6 -7.24 7.56 3.44
C GLU A 6 -6.23 8.27 4.35
N ILE A 7 -6.03 9.56 4.10
CA ILE A 7 -5.20 10.40 4.98
C ILE A 7 -6.04 10.77 6.22
N ARG A 8 -6.08 9.88 7.19
CA ARG A 8 -6.80 10.10 8.46
C ARG A 8 -5.89 10.14 9.66
N ASP A 9 -4.66 9.64 9.52
CA ASP A 9 -3.76 9.46 10.64
C ASP A 9 -2.32 9.79 10.26
N SER A 10 -2.12 11.03 9.83
CA SER A 10 -0.80 11.53 9.43
C SER A 10 0.25 11.36 10.53
N GLY A 11 -0.16 11.53 11.78
CA GLY A 11 0.75 11.42 12.91
C GLY A 11 1.36 10.03 13.08
N LYS A 12 0.60 8.98 12.80
CA LYS A 12 1.10 7.61 12.87
C LYS A 12 2.18 7.33 11.84
N ILE A 13 1.98 7.77 10.61
CA ILE A 13 2.95 7.57 9.55
C ILE A 13 4.24 8.34 9.87
N ALA A 14 4.12 9.60 10.26
CA ALA A 14 5.25 10.43 10.62
C ALA A 14 6.06 9.82 11.77
N ALA A 15 5.40 9.35 12.81
CA ALA A 15 6.07 8.74 13.96
C ALA A 15 6.81 7.45 13.58
N ALA A 16 6.24 6.64 12.68
CA ALA A 16 6.85 5.39 12.24
C ALA A 16 8.17 5.60 11.50
N PHE A 17 8.38 6.77 10.90
CA PHE A 17 9.53 7.03 10.04
C PHE A 17 10.51 8.05 10.61
N ALA A 18 10.31 8.52 11.81
CA ALA A 18 11.11 9.59 12.41
C ALA A 18 12.61 9.28 12.55
N SER A 19 13.00 8.01 12.61
CA SER A 19 14.38 7.59 12.79
C SER A 19 15.10 7.22 11.48
N ALA A 20 14.50 7.49 10.35
CA ALA A 20 15.05 7.05 9.07
C ALA A 20 16.31 7.78 8.67
N SER A 21 17.40 7.06 8.38
CA SER A 21 18.59 7.63 7.78
C SER A 21 18.59 7.43 6.26
N MET A 22 19.31 8.28 5.54
CA MET A 22 18.91 8.61 4.19
C MET A 22 19.96 8.83 3.19
N PRO A 23 20.46 7.86 2.45
CA PRO A 23 21.39 8.12 1.35
C PRO A 23 20.82 8.02 -0.05
N LEU A 24 19.64 7.41 -0.24
CA LEU A 24 19.15 7.13 -1.57
C LEU A 24 18.15 8.19 -2.06
N ALA A 25 18.11 8.40 -3.36
CA ALA A 25 17.11 9.27 -3.98
C ALA A 25 15.70 8.75 -3.71
N GLU A 26 14.77 9.67 -3.50
CA GLU A 26 13.38 9.31 -3.25
C GLU A 26 12.67 8.92 -4.55
N PRO A 27 11.79 7.92 -4.51
CA PRO A 27 10.96 7.57 -5.66
C PRO A 27 10.11 8.75 -6.14
N ARG A 28 10.03 8.95 -7.45
CA ARG A 28 9.20 9.98 -8.04
C ARG A 28 8.40 9.48 -9.24
N THR A 29 9.00 8.68 -10.11
CA THR A 29 8.33 8.15 -11.31
C THR A 29 7.54 6.90 -10.98
N ALA A 30 6.64 6.50 -11.89
CA ALA A 30 5.92 5.24 -11.74
C ALA A 30 6.89 4.06 -11.62
N GLN A 31 7.97 4.07 -12.39
CA GLN A 31 8.98 3.01 -12.31
C GLN A 31 9.69 3.00 -10.96
N ASP A 32 10.01 4.17 -10.42
CA ASP A 32 10.60 4.28 -9.07
C ASP A 32 9.67 3.67 -8.03
N PHE A 33 8.35 3.91 -8.15
CA PHE A 33 7.35 3.35 -7.26
C PHE A 33 7.28 1.83 -7.37
N GLU A 34 7.34 1.31 -8.58
CA GLU A 34 7.34 -0.14 -8.80
C GLU A 34 8.58 -0.78 -8.17
N THR A 35 9.74 -0.17 -8.34
CA THR A 35 10.99 -0.64 -7.73
C THR A 35 10.91 -0.61 -6.20
N ALA A 36 10.39 0.48 -5.64
CA ALA A 36 10.22 0.61 -4.20
C ALA A 36 9.22 -0.42 -3.66
N ALA A 37 8.12 -0.64 -4.37
CA ALA A 37 7.13 -1.65 -4.00
C ALA A 37 7.72 -3.06 -4.01
N GLN A 38 8.53 -3.38 -5.02
CA GLN A 38 9.20 -4.68 -5.10
C GLN A 38 10.15 -4.88 -3.92
N ALA A 39 10.88 -3.84 -3.53
CA ALA A 39 11.78 -3.89 -2.37
C ALA A 39 11.00 -4.16 -1.08
N VAL A 40 9.83 -3.56 -0.92
CA VAL A 40 8.97 -3.83 0.24
C VAL A 40 8.51 -5.29 0.23
N TRP A 41 8.04 -5.78 -0.91
CA TRP A 41 7.61 -7.16 -1.06
C TRP A 41 8.71 -8.14 -0.68
N ASP A 42 9.92 -7.90 -1.19
CA ASP A 42 11.08 -8.77 -0.93
C ASP A 42 11.51 -8.74 0.55
N SER A 43 11.20 -7.66 1.26
CA SER A 43 11.52 -7.52 2.69
C SER A 43 10.51 -8.18 3.62
N LEU A 44 9.33 -8.55 3.12
CA LEU A 44 8.32 -9.18 3.95
C LEU A 44 8.78 -10.57 4.39
N PRO A 45 8.41 -11.00 5.61
CA PRO A 45 8.68 -12.38 6.03
C PRO A 45 8.10 -13.38 5.04
N GLU A 46 8.84 -14.47 4.79
CA GLU A 46 8.47 -15.48 3.81
C GLU A 46 7.07 -16.04 4.02
N GLN A 47 6.68 -16.23 5.27
CA GLN A 47 5.35 -16.73 5.63
C GLN A 47 4.22 -15.82 5.11
N PHE A 48 4.44 -14.50 5.13
CA PHE A 48 3.46 -13.55 4.61
C PHE A 48 3.44 -13.56 3.08
N ARG A 49 4.61 -13.61 2.44
CA ARG A 49 4.68 -13.70 0.99
C ARG A 49 4.00 -14.97 0.47
N ASN A 50 4.20 -16.09 1.14
CA ASN A 50 3.58 -17.35 0.77
C ASN A 50 2.06 -17.31 0.96
N ALA A 51 1.58 -16.68 2.03
CA ALA A 51 0.15 -16.54 2.28
C ALA A 51 -0.53 -15.60 1.27
N LEU A 52 0.17 -14.56 0.82
CA LEU A 52 -0.37 -13.60 -0.15
C LEU A 52 -0.56 -14.21 -1.54
N GLY A 53 0.29 -15.15 -1.91
CA GLY A 53 0.22 -15.76 -3.22
C GLY A 53 0.47 -14.75 -4.34
N ASN A 54 -0.41 -14.73 -5.33
CA ASN A 54 -0.23 -13.92 -6.52
C ASN A 54 -0.96 -12.58 -6.40
N VAL A 55 -0.26 -11.57 -5.87
CA VAL A 55 -0.77 -10.20 -5.74
C VAL A 55 0.02 -9.30 -6.69
N MET A 56 -0.68 -8.48 -7.46
CA MET A 56 -0.06 -7.53 -8.38
C MET A 56 -0.12 -6.13 -7.81
N VAL A 57 0.99 -5.41 -7.88
CA VAL A 57 1.03 -3.99 -7.53
C VAL A 57 0.95 -3.18 -8.82
N GLN A 58 0.02 -2.23 -8.85
CA GLN A 58 -0.17 -1.36 -10.00
C GLN A 58 -0.05 0.09 -9.56
N VAL A 59 0.79 0.86 -10.25
CA VAL A 59 1.02 2.27 -9.97
C VAL A 59 0.27 3.11 -10.98
N VAL A 60 -0.62 3.97 -10.50
CA VAL A 60 -1.34 4.96 -11.31
C VAL A 60 -1.28 6.31 -10.62
N ASP A 61 -1.49 7.40 -11.35
CA ASP A 61 -1.34 8.74 -10.78
C ASP A 61 -2.44 9.06 -9.77
N PHE A 62 -3.70 8.75 -10.10
CA PHE A 62 -4.86 8.94 -9.22
C PHE A 62 -5.84 7.80 -9.38
N ALA A 63 -6.67 7.59 -8.38
CA ALA A 63 -7.82 6.71 -8.53
C ALA A 63 -8.79 7.31 -9.56
N ASP A 64 -9.48 6.44 -10.27
CA ASP A 64 -10.50 6.88 -11.23
C ASP A 64 -11.75 7.41 -10.51
N ALA A 65 -12.59 8.13 -11.24
CA ALA A 65 -13.80 8.73 -10.68
C ALA A 65 -14.76 7.68 -10.11
N GLU A 66 -14.88 6.54 -10.77
CA GLU A 66 -15.75 5.44 -10.33
C GLU A 66 -15.30 4.90 -8.98
N THR A 67 -14.00 4.68 -8.81
CA THR A 67 -13.42 4.22 -7.54
C THR A 67 -13.66 5.24 -6.43
N LEU A 68 -13.38 6.51 -6.70
CA LEU A 68 -13.56 7.58 -5.72
C LEU A 68 -15.01 7.71 -5.29
N ASP A 69 -15.95 7.63 -6.24
CA ASP A 69 -17.38 7.69 -5.96
C ASP A 69 -17.83 6.49 -5.10
N ALA A 70 -17.37 5.30 -5.43
CA ALA A 70 -17.69 4.08 -4.68
C ALA A 70 -17.21 4.16 -3.23
N LEU A 71 -16.07 4.76 -2.98
CA LEU A 71 -15.49 4.93 -1.65
C LEU A 71 -15.95 6.22 -0.96
N ARG A 72 -16.73 7.06 -1.63
CA ARG A 72 -17.20 8.36 -1.12
C ARG A 72 -16.04 9.29 -0.75
N ILE A 73 -15.01 9.30 -1.56
CA ILE A 73 -13.84 10.16 -1.42
C ILE A 73 -13.96 11.29 -2.43
N TYR A 74 -14.11 12.51 -1.94
CA TYR A 74 -14.32 13.67 -2.82
C TYR A 74 -13.01 14.29 -3.29
N ASN A 75 -11.95 14.21 -2.49
CA ASN A 75 -10.66 14.74 -2.85
C ASN A 75 -9.74 13.58 -3.24
N PRO A 76 -9.34 13.48 -4.53
CA PRO A 76 -8.51 12.36 -4.98
C PRO A 76 -7.14 12.30 -4.28
N TYR A 77 -6.64 13.40 -3.74
CA TYR A 77 -5.39 13.41 -2.96
C TYR A 77 -5.51 12.67 -1.63
N ASN A 78 -6.72 12.37 -1.18
CA ASN A 78 -6.92 11.69 0.11
C ASN A 78 -6.85 10.17 0.03
N LEU A 79 -6.72 9.60 -1.15
CA LEU A 79 -6.60 8.15 -1.31
C LEU A 79 -5.19 7.81 -1.77
N LEU A 80 -4.41 7.17 -0.91
CA LEU A 80 -3.01 6.82 -1.17
C LEU A 80 -2.85 5.44 -1.80
N GLY A 81 -3.74 4.51 -1.47
CA GLY A 81 -3.68 3.15 -2.00
C GLY A 81 -5.00 2.42 -1.84
N LEU A 82 -5.13 1.30 -2.52
CA LEU A 82 -6.35 0.50 -2.49
C LEU A 82 -6.03 -0.96 -2.78
N TYR A 83 -6.50 -1.85 -1.92
CA TYR A 83 -6.50 -3.28 -2.21
C TYR A 83 -7.79 -3.64 -2.92
N HIS A 84 -7.66 -4.27 -4.07
CA HIS A 84 -8.81 -4.69 -4.88
C HIS A 84 -8.73 -6.20 -5.13
N GLY A 85 -9.68 -6.93 -4.61
CA GLY A 85 -9.77 -8.37 -4.75
C GLY A 85 -10.69 -9.00 -3.70
N ALA A 86 -10.83 -10.32 -3.76
CA ALA A 86 -11.67 -11.06 -2.83
C ALA A 86 -10.96 -11.44 -1.52
N GLY A 87 -9.63 -11.39 -1.51
CA GLY A 87 -8.86 -11.88 -0.38
C GLY A 87 -8.76 -13.41 -0.33
N LEU A 88 -7.73 -13.91 0.35
CA LEU A 88 -7.50 -15.35 0.43
C LEU A 88 -8.68 -16.14 1.01
N PRO A 89 -9.33 -15.70 2.12
CA PRO A 89 -10.41 -16.49 2.70
C PRO A 89 -11.60 -16.70 1.76
N PHE A 90 -11.76 -15.85 0.76
CA PHE A 90 -12.90 -15.84 -0.14
C PHE A 90 -12.57 -16.35 -1.54
N LYS A 91 -11.31 -16.67 -1.80
CA LYS A 91 -10.88 -17.18 -3.11
C LYS A 91 -11.04 -18.69 -3.18
N SER A 92 -11.60 -19.14 -4.31
CA SER A 92 -11.59 -20.58 -4.63
C SER A 92 -10.38 -20.89 -5.49
N VAL A 93 -9.55 -21.81 -5.04
CA VAL A 93 -8.41 -22.30 -5.83
C VAL A 93 -8.85 -23.06 -7.08
N TRP A 94 -10.12 -23.46 -7.12
CA TRP A 94 -10.69 -24.23 -8.22
C TRP A 94 -11.37 -23.36 -9.28
N ASP A 95 -11.43 -22.04 -9.06
CA ASP A 95 -12.05 -21.13 -10.02
C ASP A 95 -11.03 -20.74 -11.10
N PRO A 96 -11.19 -21.25 -12.34
CA PRO A 96 -10.26 -20.93 -13.43
C PRO A 96 -10.37 -19.50 -13.92
N ALA A 97 -11.46 -18.80 -13.61
CA ALA A 97 -11.66 -17.40 -13.98
C ALA A 97 -11.14 -16.42 -12.91
N ARG A 98 -10.59 -16.94 -11.81
CA ARG A 98 -10.10 -16.10 -10.73
C ARG A 98 -8.97 -15.20 -11.19
N LEU A 99 -9.16 -13.88 -11.03
CA LEU A 99 -8.12 -12.89 -11.29
C LEU A 99 -7.24 -12.73 -10.04
N PRO A 100 -5.95 -12.38 -10.20
CA PRO A 100 -5.11 -12.07 -9.07
C PRO A 100 -5.62 -10.81 -8.35
N ASP A 101 -5.37 -10.73 -7.04
CA ASP A 101 -5.62 -9.52 -6.30
C ASP A 101 -4.65 -8.43 -6.74
N ARG A 102 -5.07 -7.19 -6.61
CA ARG A 102 -4.27 -6.03 -6.98
C ARG A 102 -4.19 -5.05 -5.83
N ILE A 103 -3.03 -4.43 -5.70
CA ILE A 103 -2.85 -3.28 -4.84
C ILE A 103 -2.53 -2.11 -5.75
N PHE A 104 -3.35 -1.07 -5.68
CA PHE A 104 -3.08 0.18 -6.38
C PHE A 104 -2.31 1.11 -5.47
N LEU A 105 -1.26 1.71 -6.01
CA LEU A 105 -0.55 2.83 -5.38
C LEU A 105 -0.84 4.07 -6.21
N TYR A 106 -1.34 5.10 -5.56
CA TYR A 106 -1.69 6.35 -6.22
C TYR A 106 -0.53 7.32 -6.07
N ARG A 107 0.22 7.46 -7.15
CA ARG A 107 1.53 8.13 -7.14
C ARG A 107 1.46 9.58 -6.70
N ILE A 108 0.56 10.37 -7.25
CA ILE A 108 0.47 11.81 -6.94
C ILE A 108 0.00 12.05 -5.51
N PRO A 109 -1.05 11.39 -5.01
CA PRO A 109 -1.41 11.50 -3.59
C PRO A 109 -0.27 11.10 -2.65
N ILE A 110 0.48 10.05 -2.96
CA ILE A 110 1.62 9.63 -2.13
C ILE A 110 2.71 10.69 -2.13
N LEU A 111 3.09 11.23 -3.30
CA LEU A 111 4.08 12.28 -3.40
C LEU A 111 3.66 13.54 -2.62
N SER A 112 2.41 13.93 -2.77
CA SER A 112 1.85 15.07 -2.06
C SER A 112 1.88 14.88 -0.54
N TYR A 113 1.48 13.71 -0.09
CA TYR A 113 1.50 13.37 1.34
C TYR A 113 2.93 13.45 1.89
N ALA A 114 3.88 12.84 1.18
CA ALA A 114 5.28 12.85 1.60
C ALA A 114 5.83 14.27 1.71
N ASP A 115 5.57 15.10 0.69
CA ASP A 115 6.05 16.49 0.67
C ASP A 115 5.42 17.30 1.81
N LEU A 116 4.12 17.17 2.03
CA LEU A 116 3.41 17.94 3.06
C LEU A 116 3.80 17.56 4.48
N ASN A 117 4.22 16.32 4.69
CA ASN A 117 4.55 15.81 6.02
C ASN A 117 6.05 15.67 6.27
N GLY A 118 6.89 16.07 5.31
CA GLY A 118 8.34 15.94 5.44
C GLY A 118 8.81 14.49 5.54
N GLU A 119 8.07 13.57 4.93
CA GLU A 119 8.37 12.15 4.95
C GLU A 119 9.05 11.72 3.65
N ARG A 120 9.83 10.64 3.73
CA ARG A 120 10.39 10.05 2.51
C ARG A 120 9.31 9.30 1.74
N THR A 121 9.33 9.48 0.45
CA THR A 121 8.36 8.81 -0.43
C THR A 121 8.43 7.28 -0.33
N ASP A 122 9.64 6.70 -0.29
CA ASP A 122 9.80 5.25 -0.16
C ASP A 122 9.19 4.70 1.14
N ARG A 123 9.25 5.47 2.19
CA ARG A 123 8.65 5.09 3.47
C ARG A 123 7.14 5.16 3.46
N VAL A 124 6.60 6.16 2.80
CA VAL A 124 5.15 6.26 2.60
C VAL A 124 4.65 5.07 1.77
N ILE A 125 5.35 4.74 0.69
CA ILE A 125 5.03 3.57 -0.15
C ILE A 125 5.01 2.30 0.70
N ARG A 126 6.04 2.09 1.51
CA ARG A 126 6.14 0.93 2.40
C ARG A 126 4.95 0.85 3.35
N HIS A 127 4.62 1.96 3.99
CA HIS A 127 3.50 2.00 4.92
C HIS A 127 2.17 1.70 4.23
N VAL A 128 1.93 2.29 3.07
CA VAL A 128 0.70 2.07 2.29
C VAL A 128 0.57 0.59 1.92
N LEU A 129 1.63 -0.01 1.39
CA LEU A 129 1.61 -1.42 1.00
C LEU A 129 1.31 -2.35 2.18
N ILE A 130 2.03 -2.18 3.29
CA ILE A 130 1.84 -3.02 4.47
C ILE A 130 0.44 -2.84 5.04
N HIS A 131 -0.05 -1.60 5.04
CA HIS A 131 -1.39 -1.29 5.54
C HIS A 131 -2.48 -1.97 4.69
N GLU A 132 -2.39 -1.86 3.37
CA GLU A 132 -3.37 -2.47 2.47
C GLU A 132 -3.34 -4.00 2.55
N ILE A 133 -2.14 -4.58 2.58
CA ILE A 133 -1.97 -6.01 2.76
C ILE A 133 -2.56 -6.45 4.10
N GLY A 134 -2.22 -5.75 5.16
CA GLY A 134 -2.63 -6.11 6.50
C GLY A 134 -4.13 -6.08 6.70
N HIS A 135 -4.77 -5.01 6.26
CA HIS A 135 -6.24 -4.89 6.34
C HIS A 135 -6.94 -6.00 5.59
N HIS A 136 -6.44 -6.32 4.41
CA HIS A 136 -7.05 -7.34 3.57
C HIS A 136 -6.98 -8.73 4.20
N PHE A 137 -5.92 -9.01 4.95
CA PHE A 137 -5.74 -10.29 5.66
C PHE A 137 -6.29 -10.27 7.08
N GLY A 138 -6.91 -9.17 7.50
CA GLY A 138 -7.47 -9.06 8.83
C GLY A 138 -6.42 -8.93 9.94
N PHE A 139 -5.22 -8.47 9.61
CA PHE A 139 -4.18 -8.22 10.61
C PHE A 139 -4.58 -7.03 11.49
N SER A 140 -4.28 -7.14 12.78
CA SER A 140 -4.45 -6.02 13.70
C SER A 140 -3.37 -4.96 13.46
N ASP A 141 -3.60 -3.75 14.00
CA ASP A 141 -2.58 -2.71 13.96
C ASP A 141 -1.28 -3.17 14.60
N ALA A 142 -1.36 -3.95 15.68
CA ALA A 142 -0.17 -4.50 16.34
C ALA A 142 0.59 -5.47 15.42
N ASP A 143 -0.13 -6.31 14.67
CA ASP A 143 0.49 -7.22 13.72
C ASP A 143 1.22 -6.44 12.62
N MET A 144 0.59 -5.38 12.10
CA MET A 144 1.18 -4.55 11.05
C MET A 144 2.41 -3.81 11.54
N GLU A 145 2.41 -3.33 12.78
CA GLU A 145 3.59 -2.71 13.39
C GLU A 145 4.76 -3.69 13.50
N LEU A 146 4.48 -4.94 13.85
CA LEU A 146 5.51 -5.98 13.90
C LEU A 146 6.10 -6.26 12.51
N ILE A 147 5.27 -6.31 11.49
CA ILE A 147 5.73 -6.52 10.11
C ILE A 147 6.61 -5.35 9.67
N GLU A 148 6.19 -4.13 9.95
CA GLU A 148 6.97 -2.93 9.60
C GLU A 148 8.32 -2.90 10.34
N ALA A 149 8.35 -3.30 11.59
CA ALA A 149 9.57 -3.32 12.38
C ALA A 149 10.57 -4.38 11.91
N SER A 150 10.08 -5.49 11.32
CA SER A 150 10.93 -6.61 10.87
C SER A 150 11.50 -6.44 9.47
N ALA A 151 11.03 -5.45 8.72
CA ALA A 151 11.41 -5.26 7.32
C ALA A 151 12.55 -4.25 7.15
#